data_d074e7faadf7313049a05ee0616c6016
#
_entry.id   d074e7faadf7313049a05ee0616c6016
#
_cell.length_a   1.000
_cell.length_b   1.000
_cell.length_c   1.000
_cell.angle_alpha   90.00
_cell.angle_beta   90.00
_cell.angle_gamma   90.00
#
_symmetry.space_group_name_H-M   'P 1'
#
loop_
_entity.id
_entity.type
_entity.pdbx_description
1 polymer ?
#
loop_
_entity_poly.entity_id
_entity_poly.type
_entity_poly.pdbx_seq_one_letter_code
_entity_poly.pdbx_strand_id
1 'polypeptide(L)'
;MNLDLAIKLATEAHAGQLDKRGVPYILHPLRVMLAMKTEDERIVAVLHDVVEAKAISCDDLYWAYGFSPDVVVAIDAVSRRPLETYFDYIRRAGANPIARAVKIADIMDNLDPDRPIADPEQAEKLQARYSRALDLLLVTNTEK
;
A
#
# COMPACT_ATOMS: atom_id res chain seq x y z
N MET A 1 9.11 -9.57 -16.32
CA MET A 1 9.86 -8.44 -15.77
C MET A 1 8.97 -7.22 -15.64
N ASN A 2 7.94 -7.39 -14.81
CA ASN A 2 6.92 -6.35 -14.67
C ASN A 2 7.28 -5.27 -13.65
N LEU A 3 8.39 -5.46 -12.89
CA LEU A 3 8.76 -4.49 -11.87
C LEU A 3 9.16 -3.13 -12.47
N ASP A 4 9.92 -3.12 -13.55
CA ASP A 4 10.29 -1.86 -14.22
C ASP A 4 9.07 -1.10 -14.69
N LEU A 5 8.10 -1.80 -15.29
CA LEU A 5 6.84 -1.21 -15.72
C LEU A 5 6.04 -0.68 -14.52
N ALA A 6 5.99 -1.45 -13.43
CA ALA A 6 5.27 -1.04 -12.22
C ALA A 6 5.85 0.25 -11.65
N ILE A 7 7.18 0.36 -11.58
CA ILE A 7 7.86 1.58 -11.09
C ILE A 7 7.54 2.77 -12.00
N LYS A 8 7.56 2.56 -13.32
CA LYS A 8 7.23 3.60 -14.27
C LYS A 8 5.79 4.09 -14.07
N LEU A 9 4.84 3.17 -13.97
CA LEU A 9 3.42 3.52 -13.78
C LEU A 9 3.20 4.27 -12.48
N ALA A 10 3.82 3.82 -11.40
CA ALA A 10 3.71 4.50 -10.11
C ALA A 10 4.31 5.90 -10.16
N THR A 11 5.47 6.06 -10.80
CA THR A 11 6.13 7.35 -10.95
C THR A 11 5.26 8.33 -11.73
N GLU A 12 4.64 7.87 -12.81
CA GLU A 12 3.73 8.69 -13.61
C GLU A 12 2.45 9.04 -12.83
N ALA A 13 1.88 8.06 -12.12
CA ALA A 13 0.65 8.26 -11.36
C ALA A 13 0.81 9.27 -10.22
N HIS A 14 1.96 9.26 -9.57
CA HIS A 14 2.26 10.12 -8.42
C HIS A 14 3.06 11.37 -8.79
N ALA A 15 3.29 11.63 -10.08
CA ALA A 15 4.06 12.79 -10.53
C ALA A 15 3.44 14.09 -10.01
N GLY A 16 4.24 14.91 -9.34
CA GLY A 16 3.79 16.18 -8.79
C GLY A 16 3.01 16.09 -7.48
N GLN A 17 2.70 14.87 -7.02
CA GLN A 17 2.03 14.68 -5.74
C GLN A 17 3.04 14.79 -4.59
N LEU A 18 2.68 15.54 -3.56
CA LEU A 18 3.49 15.71 -2.35
C LEU A 18 2.80 15.07 -1.16
N ASP A 19 3.59 14.59 -0.21
CA ASP A 19 3.07 14.10 1.06
C ASP A 19 2.75 15.28 2.01
N LYS A 20 2.30 14.96 3.23
CA LYS A 20 1.92 15.98 4.22
C LYS A 20 3.09 16.86 4.68
N ARG A 21 4.33 16.45 4.39
CA ARG A 21 5.53 17.21 4.73
C ARG A 21 6.10 17.98 3.54
N GLY A 22 5.43 17.94 2.37
CA GLY A 22 5.89 18.62 1.17
C GLY A 22 6.98 17.89 0.40
N VAL A 23 7.17 16.60 0.66
CA VAL A 23 8.15 15.75 0.00
C VAL A 23 7.46 14.95 -1.12
N PRO A 24 8.14 14.62 -2.23
CA PRO A 24 7.52 13.83 -3.31
C PRO A 24 6.91 12.53 -2.79
N TYR A 25 5.63 12.34 -3.08
CA TYR A 25 4.87 11.19 -2.57
C TYR A 25 5.43 9.85 -3.03
N ILE A 26 6.01 9.79 -4.25
CA ILE A 26 6.56 8.57 -4.82
C ILE A 26 7.58 7.88 -3.89
N LEU A 27 8.24 8.63 -3.02
CA LEU A 27 9.22 8.05 -2.11
C LEU A 27 8.60 7.03 -1.15
N HIS A 28 7.33 7.23 -0.76
CA HIS A 28 6.63 6.28 0.11
C HIS A 28 6.43 4.91 -0.55
N PRO A 29 5.76 4.78 -1.70
CA PRO A 29 5.65 3.46 -2.34
C PRO A 29 6.99 2.85 -2.71
N LEU A 30 8.01 3.67 -3.02
CA LEU A 30 9.35 3.14 -3.26
C LEU A 30 9.96 2.54 -2.00
N ARG A 31 9.81 3.18 -0.83
CA ARG A 31 10.31 2.62 0.44
C ARG A 31 9.59 1.32 0.78
N VAL A 32 8.27 1.26 0.61
CA VAL A 32 7.49 0.05 0.84
C VAL A 32 7.98 -1.07 -0.08
N MET A 33 8.20 -0.77 -1.35
CA MET A 33 8.74 -1.72 -2.32
C MET A 33 10.09 -2.28 -1.89
N LEU A 34 11.00 -1.42 -1.45
CA LEU A 34 12.35 -1.84 -1.04
C LEU A 34 12.34 -2.70 0.22
N ALA A 35 11.29 -2.64 1.02
CA ALA A 35 11.12 -3.49 2.19
C ALA A 35 10.62 -4.90 1.84
N MET A 36 10.17 -5.14 0.61
CA MET A 36 9.64 -6.43 0.18
C MET A 36 10.74 -7.38 -0.28
N LYS A 37 10.42 -8.68 -0.28
CA LYS A 37 11.39 -9.75 -0.58
C LYS A 37 11.23 -10.36 -1.97
N THR A 38 10.00 -10.48 -2.46
CA THR A 38 9.75 -11.11 -3.77
C THR A 38 9.41 -10.05 -4.82
N GLU A 39 9.54 -10.42 -6.10
CA GLU A 39 9.18 -9.51 -7.20
C GLU A 39 7.70 -9.15 -7.16
N ASP A 40 6.82 -10.14 -6.95
CA ASP A 40 5.38 -9.89 -6.88
C ASP A 40 5.03 -8.94 -5.73
N GLU A 41 5.63 -9.13 -4.56
CA GLU A 41 5.43 -8.22 -3.43
C GLU A 41 5.90 -6.80 -3.76
N ARG A 42 7.03 -6.68 -4.44
CA ARG A 42 7.57 -5.38 -4.84
C ARG A 42 6.67 -4.66 -5.83
N ILE A 43 6.13 -5.40 -6.80
CA ILE A 43 5.20 -4.85 -7.79
C ILE A 43 3.94 -4.34 -7.06
N VAL A 44 3.36 -5.15 -6.20
CA VAL A 44 2.17 -4.77 -5.44
C VAL A 44 2.47 -3.56 -4.54
N ALA A 45 3.63 -3.55 -3.89
CA ALA A 45 4.03 -2.45 -3.01
C ALA A 45 4.13 -1.12 -3.75
N VAL A 46 4.80 -1.08 -4.89
CA VAL A 46 4.99 0.16 -5.62
C VAL A 46 3.69 0.66 -6.27
N LEU A 47 2.74 -0.25 -6.53
CA LEU A 47 1.45 0.08 -7.14
C LEU A 47 0.31 0.20 -6.12
N HIS A 48 0.57 0.03 -4.82
CA HIS A 48 -0.50 -0.11 -3.84
C HIS A 48 -1.43 1.10 -3.71
N ASP A 49 -0.97 2.30 -4.03
CA ASP A 49 -1.78 3.52 -3.96
C ASP A 49 -2.30 4.00 -5.32
N VAL A 50 -1.89 3.36 -6.41
CA VAL A 50 -2.24 3.81 -7.76
C VAL A 50 -3.72 3.69 -8.04
N VAL A 51 -4.35 2.60 -7.60
CA VAL A 51 -5.79 2.36 -7.81
C VAL A 51 -6.63 3.33 -6.96
N GLU A 52 -6.26 3.54 -5.71
CA GLU A 52 -6.97 4.50 -4.85
C GLU A 52 -6.86 5.93 -5.39
N ALA A 53 -5.73 6.28 -5.99
CA ALA A 53 -5.54 7.57 -6.63
C ALA A 53 -6.33 7.69 -7.94
N LYS A 54 -7.00 6.61 -8.38
CA LYS A 54 -7.81 6.53 -9.60
C LYS A 54 -7.01 6.79 -10.88
N ALA A 55 -5.69 6.62 -10.81
CA ALA A 55 -4.83 6.81 -11.97
C ALA A 55 -4.93 5.62 -12.94
N ILE A 56 -5.05 4.41 -12.40
CA ILE A 56 -5.15 3.17 -13.17
C ILE A 56 -6.09 2.23 -12.44
N SER A 57 -6.98 1.54 -13.17
CA SER A 57 -7.88 0.55 -12.56
C SER A 57 -7.22 -0.83 -12.50
N CYS A 58 -7.76 -1.72 -11.69
CA CYS A 58 -7.33 -3.12 -11.65
C CYS A 58 -7.53 -3.78 -13.02
N ASP A 59 -8.62 -3.45 -13.74
CA ASP A 59 -8.86 -3.97 -15.09
C ASP A 59 -7.74 -3.54 -16.04
N ASP A 60 -7.32 -2.27 -15.98
CA ASP A 60 -6.21 -1.77 -16.81
C ASP A 60 -4.91 -2.51 -16.48
N LEU A 61 -4.63 -2.76 -15.21
CA LEU A 61 -3.42 -3.48 -14.80
C LEU A 61 -3.39 -4.88 -15.40
N TYR A 62 -4.53 -5.55 -15.43
CA TYR A 62 -4.63 -6.89 -15.99
C TYR A 62 -4.63 -6.88 -17.53
N TRP A 63 -5.58 -6.14 -18.13
CA TRP A 63 -5.83 -6.22 -19.57
C TRP A 63 -4.86 -5.38 -20.40
N ALA A 64 -4.53 -4.17 -19.93
CA ALA A 64 -3.68 -3.27 -20.72
C ALA A 64 -2.19 -3.48 -20.45
N TYR A 65 -1.82 -3.76 -19.21
CA TYR A 65 -0.42 -3.83 -18.80
C TYR A 65 0.09 -5.25 -18.57
N GLY A 66 -0.80 -6.25 -18.52
CA GLY A 66 -0.40 -7.65 -18.48
C GLY A 66 0.12 -8.16 -17.16
N PHE A 67 -0.20 -7.51 -16.04
CA PHE A 67 0.17 -8.03 -14.72
C PHE A 67 -0.59 -9.30 -14.41
N SER A 68 0.05 -10.21 -13.65
CA SER A 68 -0.55 -11.49 -13.33
C SER A 68 -1.82 -11.37 -12.49
N PRO A 69 -2.74 -12.36 -12.55
CA PRO A 69 -3.91 -12.35 -11.68
C PRO A 69 -3.58 -12.25 -10.20
N ASP A 70 -2.54 -12.91 -9.73
CA ASP A 70 -2.13 -12.88 -8.32
C ASP A 70 -1.71 -11.46 -7.90
N VAL A 71 -0.99 -10.76 -8.76
CA VAL A 71 -0.58 -9.37 -8.50
C VAL A 71 -1.81 -8.46 -8.48
N VAL A 72 -2.69 -8.58 -9.47
CA VAL A 72 -3.88 -7.70 -9.57
C VAL A 72 -4.83 -7.92 -8.39
N VAL A 73 -5.04 -9.17 -8.00
CA VAL A 73 -5.87 -9.50 -6.83
C VAL A 73 -5.28 -8.90 -5.54
N ALA A 74 -3.96 -8.97 -5.40
CA ALA A 74 -3.30 -8.39 -4.24
C ALA A 74 -3.38 -6.85 -4.23
N ILE A 75 -3.25 -6.20 -5.38
CA ILE A 75 -3.42 -4.76 -5.49
C ILE A 75 -4.84 -4.34 -5.10
N ASP A 76 -5.84 -5.07 -5.56
CA ASP A 76 -7.23 -4.83 -5.14
C ASP A 76 -7.37 -4.97 -3.62
N ALA A 77 -6.74 -5.98 -3.04
CA ALA A 77 -6.81 -6.23 -1.59
C ALA A 77 -6.15 -5.12 -0.76
N VAL A 78 -5.14 -4.42 -1.28
CA VAL A 78 -4.52 -3.29 -0.57
C VAL A 78 -5.14 -1.95 -0.95
N SER A 79 -6.21 -1.95 -1.75
CA SER A 79 -6.91 -0.73 -2.18
C SER A 79 -8.25 -0.65 -1.47
N ARG A 80 -8.45 0.40 -0.67
CA ARG A 80 -9.69 0.60 0.06
C ARG A 80 -10.82 0.95 -0.91
N ARG A 81 -11.95 0.27 -0.73
CA ARG A 81 -13.13 0.49 -1.57
C ARG A 81 -13.99 1.63 -1.03
N PRO A 82 -14.76 2.32 -1.89
CA PRO A 82 -15.74 3.29 -1.42
C PRO A 82 -16.70 2.64 -0.42
N LEU A 83 -17.04 3.37 0.64
CA LEU A 83 -17.96 2.92 1.70
C LEU A 83 -17.46 1.76 2.56
N GLU A 84 -16.28 1.24 2.29
CA GLU A 84 -15.67 0.20 3.14
C GLU A 84 -15.09 0.86 4.39
N THR A 85 -15.34 0.28 5.58
CA THR A 85 -14.70 0.76 6.80
C THR A 85 -13.21 0.46 6.76
N TYR A 86 -12.42 1.24 7.50
CA TYR A 86 -10.98 1.04 7.53
C TYR A 86 -10.63 -0.37 8.01
N PHE A 87 -11.26 -0.86 9.07
CA PHE A 87 -10.91 -2.16 9.63
C PHE A 87 -11.43 -3.34 8.80
N ASP A 88 -12.54 -3.18 8.08
CA ASP A 88 -12.97 -4.19 7.10
C ASP A 88 -11.97 -4.29 5.95
N TYR A 89 -11.47 -3.15 5.48
CA TYR A 89 -10.41 -3.09 4.50
C TYR A 89 -9.14 -3.80 5.01
N ILE A 90 -8.74 -3.54 6.26
CA ILE A 90 -7.56 -4.18 6.86
C ILE A 90 -7.74 -5.71 6.93
N ARG A 91 -8.93 -6.18 7.31
CA ARG A 91 -9.20 -7.63 7.34
C ARG A 91 -9.12 -8.25 5.96
N ARG A 92 -9.65 -7.56 4.96
CA ARG A 92 -9.60 -8.02 3.57
C ARG A 92 -8.15 -8.08 3.06
N ALA A 93 -7.35 -7.06 3.34
CA ALA A 93 -5.93 -7.07 3.00
C ALA A 93 -5.19 -8.20 3.71
N GLY A 94 -5.51 -8.45 4.98
CA GLY A 94 -4.88 -9.51 5.77
C GLY A 94 -5.18 -10.92 5.29
N ALA A 95 -6.27 -11.11 4.53
CA ALA A 95 -6.63 -12.41 3.99
C ALA A 95 -5.80 -12.80 2.74
N ASN A 96 -5.08 -11.86 2.14
CA ASN A 96 -4.23 -12.12 0.97
C ASN A 96 -2.76 -12.03 1.42
N PRO A 97 -1.94 -13.08 1.22
CA PRO A 97 -0.57 -13.09 1.74
C PRO A 97 0.31 -11.95 1.23
N ILE A 98 0.21 -11.61 -0.05
CA ILE A 98 0.99 -10.51 -0.65
C ILE A 98 0.49 -9.17 -0.11
N ALA A 99 -0.82 -8.95 -0.13
CA ALA A 99 -1.43 -7.72 0.36
C ALA A 99 -1.11 -7.48 1.84
N ARG A 100 -1.12 -8.54 2.65
CA ARG A 100 -0.79 -8.44 4.07
C ARG A 100 0.64 -7.95 4.27
N ALA A 101 1.61 -8.54 3.58
CA ALA A 101 3.01 -8.14 3.68
C ALA A 101 3.19 -6.67 3.28
N VAL A 102 2.57 -6.26 2.18
CA VAL A 102 2.63 -4.88 1.69
C VAL A 102 1.97 -3.92 2.69
N LYS A 103 0.80 -4.27 3.21
CA LYS A 103 0.08 -3.39 4.14
C LYS A 103 0.82 -3.21 5.46
N ILE A 104 1.44 -4.26 5.97
CA ILE A 104 2.29 -4.16 7.17
C ILE A 104 3.42 -3.16 6.92
N ALA A 105 4.13 -3.28 5.79
CA ALA A 105 5.23 -2.39 5.45
C ALA A 105 4.76 -0.95 5.21
N ASP A 106 3.59 -0.78 4.59
CA ASP A 106 2.96 0.52 4.38
C ASP A 106 2.70 1.23 5.72
N ILE A 107 2.11 0.52 6.66
CA ILE A 107 1.82 1.06 8.00
C ILE A 107 3.13 1.38 8.73
N MET A 108 4.11 0.47 8.68
CA MET A 108 5.39 0.69 9.34
C MET A 108 6.11 1.93 8.79
N ASP A 109 6.05 2.17 7.47
CA ASP A 109 6.61 3.37 6.89
C ASP A 109 5.90 4.63 7.39
N ASN A 110 4.58 4.58 7.52
CA ASN A 110 3.78 5.69 8.03
C ASN A 110 4.03 5.98 9.51
N LEU A 111 4.48 5.00 10.29
CA LEU A 111 4.80 5.13 11.70
C LEU A 111 6.26 5.49 11.98
N ASP A 112 7.06 5.69 10.95
CA ASP A 112 8.49 5.98 11.14
C ASP A 112 8.67 7.28 11.94
N PRO A 113 9.35 7.22 13.11
CA PRO A 113 9.55 8.41 13.95
C PRO A 113 10.43 9.49 13.31
N ASP A 114 11.21 9.12 12.29
CA ASP A 114 12.04 10.08 11.55
C ASP A 114 11.22 10.95 10.60
N ARG A 115 9.95 10.59 10.36
CA ARG A 115 9.03 11.32 9.50
C ARG A 115 7.71 11.56 10.22
N PRO A 116 7.72 12.31 11.34
CA PRO A 116 6.52 12.51 12.15
C PRO A 116 5.49 13.40 11.44
N ILE A 117 4.22 13.21 11.79
CA ILE A 117 3.14 14.09 11.36
C ILE A 117 3.20 15.34 12.23
N ALA A 118 3.14 16.53 11.59
CA ALA A 118 3.34 17.80 12.28
C ALA A 118 2.25 18.12 13.31
N ASP A 119 0.98 17.77 13.03
CA ASP A 119 -0.13 18.00 13.95
C ASP A 119 -0.16 16.91 15.01
N PRO A 120 0.09 17.22 16.31
CA PRO A 120 0.13 16.20 17.36
C PRO A 120 -1.19 15.44 17.54
N GLU A 121 -2.33 16.11 17.40
CA GLU A 121 -3.64 15.46 17.55
C GLU A 121 -3.89 14.47 16.43
N GLN A 122 -3.60 14.85 15.20
CA GLN A 122 -3.72 13.96 14.04
C GLN A 122 -2.73 12.78 14.14
N ALA A 123 -1.50 13.06 14.58
CA ALA A 123 -0.47 12.05 14.76
C ALA A 123 -0.92 10.98 15.76
N GLU A 124 -1.51 11.39 16.88
CA GLU A 124 -1.99 10.48 17.92
C GLU A 124 -3.12 9.58 17.38
N LYS A 125 -4.08 10.15 16.68
CA LYS A 125 -5.20 9.40 16.08
C LYS A 125 -4.72 8.38 15.07
N LEU A 126 -3.81 8.77 14.20
CA LEU A 126 -3.26 7.87 13.18
C LEU A 126 -2.41 6.78 13.80
N GLN A 127 -1.62 7.09 14.82
CA GLN A 127 -0.82 6.10 15.50
C GLN A 127 -1.69 5.03 16.15
N ALA A 128 -2.77 5.42 16.83
CA ALA A 128 -3.71 4.48 17.44
C ALA A 128 -4.36 3.59 16.39
N ARG A 129 -4.78 4.18 15.28
CA ARG A 129 -5.41 3.47 14.16
C ARG A 129 -4.47 2.45 13.53
N TYR A 130 -3.23 2.88 13.26
CA TYR A 130 -2.24 2.02 12.64
C TYR A 130 -1.77 0.90 13.57
N SER A 131 -1.62 1.19 14.87
CA SER A 131 -1.25 0.17 15.85
C SER A 131 -2.31 -0.93 15.93
N ARG A 132 -3.58 -0.57 15.91
CA ARG A 132 -4.68 -1.53 15.90
C ARG A 132 -4.71 -2.33 14.59
N ALA A 133 -4.46 -1.68 13.47
CA ALA A 133 -4.39 -2.35 12.17
C ALA A 133 -3.26 -3.39 12.16
N LEU A 134 -2.09 -3.04 12.68
CA LEU A 134 -0.97 -3.98 12.78
C LEU A 134 -1.34 -5.20 13.63
N ASP A 135 -2.02 -4.99 14.76
CA ASP A 135 -2.46 -6.10 15.60
C ASP A 135 -3.36 -7.06 14.81
N LEU A 136 -4.30 -6.54 14.03
CA LEU A 136 -5.19 -7.36 13.21
C LEU A 136 -4.42 -8.13 12.13
N LEU A 137 -3.46 -7.49 11.48
CA LEU A 137 -2.66 -8.13 10.43
C LEU A 137 -1.74 -9.21 10.97
N LEU A 138 -1.15 -8.98 12.13
CA LEU A 138 -0.23 -9.93 12.77
C LEU A 138 -0.96 -11.13 13.37
N VAL A 139 -2.14 -10.93 13.97
CA VAL A 139 -2.97 -12.02 14.51
C VAL A 139 -3.41 -12.96 13.38
N THR A 140 -3.82 -12.42 12.24
CA THR A 140 -4.19 -13.23 11.07
C THR A 140 -3.06 -14.18 10.67
N ASN A 141 -1.80 -13.75 10.86
CA ASN A 141 -0.64 -14.57 10.56
C ASN A 141 -0.43 -15.72 11.56
N THR A 142 -0.88 -15.58 12.79
CA THR A 142 -0.65 -16.58 13.84
C THR A 142 -1.75 -17.65 13.92
N GLU A 143 -2.91 -17.41 13.32
CA GLU A 143 -4.05 -18.33 13.35
C GLU A 143 -3.93 -19.48 12.35
N LYS A 144 -2.85 -19.54 11.65
CA LYS A 144 -2.54 -20.67 10.76
C LYS A 144 -1.76 -21.73 11.52
#